data_25c71a743081d03a1b2f5410eca8a012
#
_entry.id   25c71a743081d03a1b2f5410eca8a012
#
_cell.length_a   1.000
_cell.length_b   1.000
_cell.length_c   1.000
_cell.angle_alpha   90.00
_cell.angle_beta   90.00
_cell.angle_gamma   90.00
#
_symmetry.space_group_name_H-M   'P 1'
#
loop_
_entity.id
_entity.type
_entity.pdbx_description
1 polymer ?
#
loop_
_entity_poly.entity_id
_entity_poly.type
_entity_poly.pdbx_seq_one_letter_code
_entity_poly.pdbx_strand_id
1 'polypeptide(L)' 'MNLENAVRELYFWQYSNTGCFHNILFDLMQKADTNNYAKLKIAFPEEAEAYYLWCKAGNYGNDLFKQYGLLE' A
#
# COMPACT_ATOMS: atom_id res chain seq x y z
N MET A 1 -8.66 -10.21 -2.26
CA MET A 1 -8.62 -9.02 -1.37
C MET A 1 -9.26 -7.85 -2.10
N ASN A 2 -9.97 -6.98 -1.41
CA ASN A 2 -10.52 -5.78 -2.03
C ASN A 2 -9.62 -4.57 -1.75
N LEU A 3 -9.88 -3.45 -2.42
CA LEU A 3 -9.05 -2.26 -2.29
C LEU A 3 -9.08 -1.69 -0.86
N GLU A 4 -10.25 -1.71 -0.21
CA GLU A 4 -10.38 -1.21 1.16
C GLU A 4 -9.47 -1.97 2.11
N ASN A 5 -9.44 -3.30 2.00
CA ASN A 5 -8.56 -4.12 2.83
C ASN A 5 -7.09 -3.89 2.50
N ALA A 6 -6.77 -3.68 1.22
CA ALA A 6 -5.40 -3.37 0.81
C ALA A 6 -4.93 -2.04 1.39
N VAL A 7 -5.79 -1.01 1.43
CA VAL A 7 -5.46 0.27 2.05
C VAL A 7 -5.25 0.10 3.56
N ARG A 8 -6.05 -0.74 4.20
CA ARG A 8 -5.89 -1.03 5.64
C ARG A 8 -4.56 -1.71 5.92
N GLU A 9 -4.17 -2.68 5.08
CA GLU A 9 -2.87 -3.33 5.22
C GLU A 9 -1.72 -2.35 5.00
N LEU A 10 -1.90 -1.41 4.08
CA LEU A 10 -0.93 -0.35 3.83
C LEU A 10 -0.77 0.56 5.06
N TYR A 11 -1.88 0.88 5.74
CA TYR A 11 -1.86 1.64 6.98
C TYR A 11 -1.06 0.91 8.06
N PHE A 12 -1.25 -0.39 8.21
CA PHE A 12 -0.48 -1.19 9.16
C PHE A 12 1.00 -1.24 8.78
N TRP A 13 1.32 -1.30 7.50
CA TRP A 13 2.70 -1.23 7.03
C TRP A 13 3.37 0.06 7.49
N GLN A 14 2.68 1.17 7.39
CA GLN A 14 3.27 2.46 7.75
C GLN A 14 3.36 2.68 9.26
N TYR A 15 2.37 2.24 10.02
CA TYR A 15 2.25 2.58 11.44
C TYR A 15 2.48 1.43 12.40
N SER A 16 2.44 0.19 11.94
CA SER A 16 2.56 -0.99 12.81
C SER A 16 3.27 -2.11 12.08
N ASN A 17 4.41 -1.78 11.43
CA ASN A 17 5.15 -2.76 10.63
C ASN A 17 5.69 -3.86 11.54
N THR A 18 5.10 -5.05 11.42
CA THR A 18 5.47 -6.24 12.19
C THR A 18 6.22 -7.27 11.35
N GLY A 19 6.50 -6.96 10.07
CA GLY A 19 7.15 -7.89 9.15
C GLY A 19 6.23 -8.97 8.61
N CYS A 20 4.91 -8.78 8.70
CA CYS A 20 3.97 -9.73 8.11
C CYS A 20 4.03 -9.68 6.58
N PHE A 21 3.32 -10.61 5.92
CA PHE A 21 3.38 -10.74 4.46
C PHE A 21 3.12 -9.42 3.74
N HIS A 22 2.04 -8.71 4.10
CA HIS A 22 1.69 -7.46 3.41
C HIS A 22 2.69 -6.35 3.68
N ASN A 23 3.27 -6.30 4.88
CA ASN A 23 4.33 -5.33 5.18
C ASN A 23 5.55 -5.56 4.27
N ILE A 24 5.95 -6.81 4.11
CA ILE A 24 7.08 -7.17 3.25
C ILE A 24 6.74 -6.88 1.78
N LEU A 25 5.49 -7.14 1.37
CA LEU A 25 5.04 -6.86 0.01
C LEU A 25 5.13 -5.36 -0.31
N PHE A 26 4.69 -4.49 0.59
CA PHE A 26 4.79 -3.04 0.38
C PHE A 26 6.23 -2.56 0.42
N ASP A 27 7.08 -3.13 1.26
CA ASP A 27 8.53 -2.86 1.22
C ASP A 27 9.10 -3.21 -0.15
N LEU A 28 8.68 -4.35 -0.70
CA LEU A 28 9.12 -4.78 -2.02
C LEU A 28 8.65 -3.83 -3.11
N MET A 29 7.40 -3.40 -3.04
CA MET A 29 6.85 -2.42 -3.99
C MET A 29 7.63 -1.11 -3.95
N GLN A 30 8.02 -0.66 -2.77
CA GLN A 30 8.80 0.57 -2.60
C GLN A 30 10.17 0.47 -3.25
N LYS A 31 10.76 -0.72 -3.26
CA LYS A 31 12.10 -0.97 -3.82
C LYS A 31 12.05 -1.37 -5.29
N ALA A 32 10.90 -1.74 -5.81
CA ALA A 32 10.79 -2.29 -7.16
C ALA A 32 11.02 -1.21 -8.22
N ASP A 33 11.73 -1.58 -9.27
CA ASP A 33 11.79 -0.76 -10.48
C ASP A 33 10.48 -0.91 -11.26
N THR A 34 10.37 -0.17 -12.38
CA THR A 34 9.15 -0.16 -13.18
C THR A 34 8.76 -1.56 -13.66
N ASN A 35 9.74 -2.35 -14.10
CA ASN A 35 9.47 -3.70 -14.60
C ASN A 35 9.00 -4.64 -13.50
N ASN A 36 9.65 -4.61 -12.34
CA ASN A 36 9.28 -5.45 -11.21
C ASN A 36 7.94 -5.02 -10.61
N TYR A 37 7.68 -3.72 -10.54
CA TYR A 37 6.39 -3.23 -10.09
C TYR A 37 5.24 -3.70 -11.00
N ALA A 38 5.46 -3.71 -12.32
CA ALA A 38 4.47 -4.22 -13.26
C ALA A 38 4.12 -5.68 -13.00
N LYS A 39 5.12 -6.50 -12.65
CA LYS A 39 4.89 -7.91 -12.29
C LYS A 39 4.10 -8.04 -10.98
N LEU A 40 4.43 -7.24 -10.00
CA LEU A 40 3.71 -7.23 -8.73
C LEU A 40 2.26 -6.78 -8.92
N LYS A 41 2.02 -5.82 -9.80
CA LYS A 41 0.69 -5.34 -10.13
C LYS A 41 -0.19 -6.44 -10.72
N ILE A 42 0.40 -7.32 -11.52
CA ILE A 42 -0.33 -8.47 -12.09
C ILE A 42 -0.69 -9.46 -11.01
N ALA A 43 0.25 -9.75 -10.10
CA ALA A 43 0.05 -10.74 -9.04
C ALA A 43 -0.82 -10.22 -7.89
N PHE A 44 -0.68 -8.93 -7.57
CA PHE A 44 -1.34 -8.30 -6.41
C PHE A 44 -1.99 -6.98 -6.83
N PRO A 45 -3.05 -7.02 -7.66
CA PRO A 45 -3.62 -5.81 -8.24
C PRO A 45 -4.19 -4.83 -7.22
N GLU A 46 -4.88 -5.30 -6.17
CA GLU A 46 -5.47 -4.42 -5.18
C GLU A 46 -4.41 -3.76 -4.30
N GLU A 47 -3.39 -4.52 -3.93
CA GLU A 47 -2.28 -3.97 -3.14
C GLU A 47 -1.47 -2.96 -3.95
N ALA A 48 -1.24 -3.24 -5.23
CA ALA A 48 -0.54 -2.29 -6.11
C ALA A 48 -1.35 -1.01 -6.32
N GLU A 49 -2.67 -1.12 -6.46
CA GLU A 49 -3.55 0.04 -6.57
C GLU A 49 -3.50 0.87 -5.29
N ALA A 50 -3.58 0.22 -4.11
CA ALA A 50 -3.47 0.92 -2.83
C ALA A 50 -2.14 1.65 -2.71
N TYR A 51 -1.05 1.00 -3.06
CA TYR A 51 0.29 1.60 -3.02
C TYR A 51 0.37 2.81 -3.94
N TYR A 52 -0.16 2.70 -5.15
CA TYR A 52 -0.18 3.80 -6.11
C TYR A 52 -0.94 5.00 -5.56
N LEU A 53 -2.14 4.77 -5.00
CA LEU A 53 -2.94 5.83 -4.39
C LEU A 53 -2.22 6.48 -3.22
N TRP A 54 -1.52 5.68 -2.41
CA TRP A 54 -0.73 6.18 -1.29
C TRP A 54 0.40 7.09 -1.77
N CYS A 55 1.10 6.70 -2.84
CA CYS A 55 2.18 7.50 -3.39
C CYS A 55 1.70 8.86 -3.90
N LYS A 56 0.45 8.94 -4.37
CA LYS A 56 -0.14 10.17 -4.89
C LYS A 56 -0.83 11.02 -3.83
N ALA A 57 -1.13 10.43 -2.66
CA ALA A 57 -1.85 11.14 -1.62
C ALA A 57 -0.97 12.15 -0.89
N GLY A 58 -1.56 13.26 -0.44
CA GLY A 58 -0.86 14.26 0.33
C GLY A 58 -0.55 13.80 1.75
N ASN A 59 0.26 14.59 2.46
CA ASN A 59 0.64 14.35 3.86
C ASN A 59 1.30 12.99 4.05
N TYR A 60 2.24 12.65 3.15
CA TYR A 60 2.99 11.38 3.21
C TYR A 60 2.07 10.17 3.15
N GLY A 61 0.99 10.26 2.37
CA GLY A 61 0.01 9.19 2.22
C GLY A 61 -1.14 9.21 3.22
N ASN A 62 -1.07 10.06 4.23
CA ASN A 62 -2.09 10.10 5.28
C ASN A 62 -3.46 10.54 4.78
N ASP A 63 -3.53 11.34 3.72
CA ASP A 63 -4.81 11.75 3.15
C ASP A 63 -5.61 10.56 2.64
N LEU A 64 -4.93 9.53 2.11
CA LEU A 64 -5.60 8.29 1.73
C LEU A 64 -6.20 7.60 2.94
N PHE A 65 -5.45 7.51 4.04
CA PHE A 65 -5.93 6.87 5.26
C PHE A 65 -7.12 7.61 5.87
N LYS A 66 -7.11 8.93 5.82
CA LYS A 66 -8.26 9.74 6.27
C LYS A 66 -9.49 9.47 5.42
N GLN A 67 -9.31 9.35 4.10
CA GLN A 67 -10.40 9.07 3.17
C GLN A 67 -11.08 7.74 3.52
N TYR A 68 -10.33 6.77 4.01
CA TYR A 68 -10.83 5.45 4.37
C TYR A 68 -11.20 5.31 5.86
N GLY A 69 -11.15 6.42 6.61
CA GLY A 69 -11.56 6.40 8.02
C GLY A 69 -10.55 5.77 8.96
N LEU A 70 -9.30 5.62 8.54
CA LEU A 70 -8.24 5.02 9.35
C LEU A 70 -7.49 6.04 10.20
N LEU A 71 -7.56 7.32 9.82
CA LEU A 71 -7.01 8.45 10.58
C LEU A 71 -8.07 9.51 10.71
N GLU A 72 -8.05 10.25 11.82
CA GLU A 72 -8.94 11.38 12.06
C GLU A 72 -8.45 12.68 11.44
#